data_ed90c59c7526463d62f448c31246ce59
#
_entry.id   ed90c59c7526463d62f448c31246ce59
#
_cell.length_a   1.000
_cell.length_b   1.000
_cell.length_c   1.000
_cell.angle_alpha   90.00
_cell.angle_beta   90.00
_cell.angle_gamma   90.00
#
_symmetry.space_group_name_H-M   'P 1'
#
loop_
_entity.id
_entity.type
_entity.pdbx_description
1 polymer ?
#
loop_
_entity_poly.entity_id
_entity_poly.type
_entity_poly.pdbx_seq_one_letter_code
_entity_poly.pdbx_strand_id
1 'polypeptide(L)'
;MLFRSPVCGFGTARRYYALCSSAQFLPAIRLPTLVLTSRDDPLVPAHSFEQAVLSPSTRLVMTDRGGHLGYLGTADPPDPDSRWMDWRVVDWVTGPQSVLARLPSRHRSGSPLAVAC
;
A
#
# COMPACT_ATOMS: atom_id res chain seq x y z
N MET A 1 9.07 2.61 -23.50
CA MET A 1 9.47 1.42 -22.72
C MET A 1 9.20 0.19 -23.57
N LEU A 2 10.23 -0.54 -23.96
CA LEU A 2 10.09 -1.75 -24.76
C LEU A 2 9.50 -2.85 -23.88
N PHE A 3 8.28 -3.25 -24.18
CA PHE A 3 7.59 -4.32 -23.47
C PHE A 3 8.21 -5.68 -23.85
N ARG A 4 8.83 -6.35 -22.89
CA ARG A 4 9.60 -7.60 -23.12
C ARG A 4 8.77 -8.89 -23.11
N SER A 5 7.46 -8.80 -22.99
CA SER A 5 6.59 -9.97 -22.84
C SER A 5 6.73 -10.99 -23.99
N PRO A 6 6.77 -10.59 -25.28
CA PRO A 6 6.98 -11.55 -26.38
C PRO A 6 8.34 -12.24 -26.32
N VAL A 7 9.39 -11.49 -25.95
CA VAL A 7 10.77 -12.00 -25.86
C VAL A 7 10.94 -13.00 -24.72
N CYS A 8 10.19 -12.82 -23.62
CA CYS A 8 10.23 -13.71 -22.46
C CYS A 8 9.17 -14.83 -22.51
N GLY A 9 8.53 -15.06 -23.67
CA GLY A 9 7.57 -16.16 -23.83
C GLY A 9 6.17 -15.93 -23.26
N PHE A 10 5.85 -14.72 -22.80
CA PHE A 10 4.52 -14.40 -22.23
C PHE A 10 3.47 -14.08 -23.31
N GLY A 11 3.86 -13.89 -24.58
CA GLY A 11 2.98 -13.58 -25.70
C GLY A 11 2.46 -12.14 -25.69
N THR A 12 1.50 -11.80 -24.84
CA THR A 12 0.90 -10.45 -24.77
C THR A 12 1.17 -9.74 -23.45
N ALA A 13 1.11 -8.39 -23.45
CA ALA A 13 1.19 -7.57 -22.26
C ALA A 13 0.17 -7.99 -21.21
N ARG A 14 -1.07 -8.18 -21.62
CA ARG A 14 -2.16 -8.59 -20.74
C ARG A 14 -1.87 -9.91 -20.01
N ARG A 15 -1.35 -10.89 -20.74
CA ARG A 15 -0.97 -12.19 -20.16
C ARG A 15 0.20 -12.05 -19.20
N TYR A 16 1.20 -11.25 -19.55
CA TYR A 16 2.32 -10.94 -18.67
C TYR A 16 1.84 -10.35 -17.34
N TYR A 17 1.01 -9.30 -17.38
CA TYR A 17 0.51 -8.67 -16.16
C TYR A 17 -0.40 -9.61 -15.35
N ALA A 18 -1.20 -10.43 -16.01
CA ALA A 18 -2.03 -11.41 -15.31
C ALA A 18 -1.20 -12.47 -14.56
N LEU A 19 -0.13 -12.96 -15.18
CA LEU A 19 0.73 -14.00 -14.60
C LEU A 19 1.71 -13.44 -13.56
N CYS A 20 2.20 -12.21 -13.76
CA CYS A 20 3.19 -11.58 -12.89
C CYS A 20 2.57 -10.70 -11.80
N SER A 21 1.25 -10.57 -11.75
CA SER A 21 0.58 -9.80 -10.70
C SER A 21 0.75 -10.47 -9.34
N SER A 22 1.22 -9.69 -8.37
CA SER A 22 1.32 -10.14 -6.98
C SER A 22 -0.05 -10.32 -6.30
N ALA A 23 -1.12 -9.76 -6.87
CA ALA A 23 -2.47 -9.83 -6.31
C ALA A 23 -2.96 -11.26 -6.10
N GLN A 24 -2.58 -12.20 -6.98
CA GLN A 24 -2.93 -13.62 -6.87
C GLN A 24 -2.32 -14.32 -5.65
N PHE A 25 -1.23 -13.79 -5.10
CA PHE A 25 -0.54 -14.37 -3.95
C PHE A 25 -0.94 -13.74 -2.61
N LEU A 26 -1.61 -12.58 -2.62
CA LEU A 26 -2.00 -11.87 -1.40
C LEU A 26 -2.83 -12.72 -0.43
N PRO A 27 -3.79 -13.55 -0.89
CA PRO A 27 -4.57 -14.41 0.01
C PRO A 27 -3.74 -15.49 0.72
N ALA A 28 -2.61 -15.88 0.14
CA ALA A 28 -1.75 -16.95 0.64
C ALA A 28 -0.64 -16.47 1.59
N ILE A 29 -0.50 -15.17 1.79
CA ILE A 29 0.50 -14.61 2.69
C ILE A 29 0.20 -15.03 4.12
N ARG A 30 1.20 -15.62 4.79
CA ARG A 30 1.11 -16.09 6.19
C ARG A 30 1.89 -15.23 7.16
N LEU A 31 2.85 -14.47 6.66
CA LEU A 31 3.65 -13.56 7.47
C LEU A 31 2.89 -12.26 7.73
N PRO A 32 3.08 -11.62 8.89
CA PRO A 32 2.56 -10.28 9.14
C PRO A 32 3.03 -9.32 8.05
N THR A 33 2.10 -8.77 7.28
CA THR A 33 2.40 -7.94 6.12
C THR A 33 1.63 -6.64 6.20
N LEU A 34 2.33 -5.52 6.01
CA LEU A 34 1.75 -4.19 5.87
C LEU A 34 1.83 -3.75 4.41
N VAL A 35 0.69 -3.38 3.85
CA VAL A 35 0.61 -2.74 2.53
C VAL A 35 0.20 -1.28 2.74
N LEU A 36 1.07 -0.36 2.33
CA LEU A 36 0.79 1.07 2.32
C LEU A 36 0.57 1.52 0.88
N THR A 37 -0.51 2.21 0.63
CA THR A 37 -0.84 2.75 -0.69
C THR A 37 -1.67 4.02 -0.57
N SER A 38 -1.80 4.78 -1.65
CA SER A 38 -2.64 5.97 -1.71
C SER A 38 -3.64 5.89 -2.87
N ARG A 39 -4.75 6.61 -2.74
CA ARG A 39 -5.78 6.68 -3.77
C ARG A 39 -5.34 7.48 -4.98
N ASP A 40 -4.45 8.44 -4.76
CA ASP A 40 -3.91 9.34 -5.79
C ASP A 40 -2.58 8.85 -6.39
N ASP A 41 -2.22 7.57 -6.17
CA ASP A 41 -1.03 6.97 -6.78
C ASP A 41 -1.20 6.89 -8.31
N PRO A 42 -0.37 7.61 -9.10
CA PRO A 42 -0.49 7.61 -10.56
C PRO A 42 0.04 6.34 -11.23
N LEU A 43 0.80 5.52 -10.49
CA LEU A 43 1.45 4.32 -11.03
C LEU A 43 0.70 3.04 -10.66
N VAL A 44 0.16 2.99 -9.46
CA VAL A 44 -0.55 1.79 -8.95
C VAL A 44 -1.99 2.17 -8.60
N PRO A 45 -2.95 1.82 -9.44
CA PRO A 45 -4.35 2.20 -9.24
C PRO A 45 -4.94 1.64 -7.95
N ALA A 46 -5.59 2.49 -7.16
CA ALA A 46 -6.20 2.12 -5.88
C ALA A 46 -7.20 0.97 -5.97
N HIS A 47 -7.96 0.90 -7.08
CA HIS A 47 -8.95 -0.16 -7.29
C HIS A 47 -8.34 -1.57 -7.27
N SER A 48 -7.05 -1.70 -7.62
CA SER A 48 -6.35 -2.98 -7.56
C SER A 48 -6.28 -3.54 -6.14
N PHE A 49 -6.16 -2.65 -5.15
CA PHE A 49 -6.16 -3.02 -3.73
C PHE A 49 -7.55 -3.13 -3.14
N GLU A 50 -8.49 -2.31 -3.63
CA GLU A 50 -9.89 -2.34 -3.17
C GLU A 50 -10.58 -3.67 -3.53
N GLN A 51 -10.19 -4.26 -4.64
CA GLN A 51 -10.70 -5.53 -5.14
C GLN A 51 -9.86 -6.74 -4.69
N ALA A 52 -8.68 -6.51 -4.13
CA ALA A 52 -7.79 -7.57 -3.71
C ALA A 52 -8.35 -8.36 -2.52
N VAL A 53 -8.24 -9.67 -2.60
CA VAL A 53 -8.47 -10.54 -1.45
C VAL A 53 -7.18 -10.61 -0.64
N LEU A 54 -7.23 -10.14 0.59
CA LEU A 54 -6.08 -10.11 1.49
C LEU A 54 -6.15 -11.30 2.46
N SER A 55 -4.98 -11.82 2.83
CA SER A 55 -4.89 -12.79 3.90
C SER A 55 -5.19 -12.17 5.26
N PRO A 56 -5.56 -12.94 6.28
CA PRO A 56 -5.73 -12.45 7.66
C PRO A 56 -4.46 -11.81 8.24
N SER A 57 -3.28 -12.21 7.73
CA SER A 57 -1.98 -11.68 8.15
C SER A 57 -1.60 -10.37 7.45
N THR A 58 -2.37 -9.96 6.43
CA THR A 58 -2.07 -8.77 5.63
C THR A 58 -2.97 -7.62 6.03
N ARG A 59 -2.34 -6.49 6.34
CA ARG A 59 -3.03 -5.25 6.63
C ARG A 59 -2.82 -4.26 5.50
N LEU A 60 -3.92 -3.70 5.02
CA LEU A 60 -3.91 -2.61 4.03
C LEU A 60 -4.18 -1.28 4.73
N VAL A 61 -3.29 -0.32 4.53
CA VAL A 61 -3.48 1.09 4.88
C VAL A 61 -3.49 1.89 3.59
N MET A 62 -4.61 2.50 3.29
CA MET A 62 -4.81 3.30 2.09
C MET A 62 -5.12 4.74 2.50
N THR A 63 -4.27 5.67 2.12
CA THR A 63 -4.45 7.10 2.33
C THR A 63 -5.15 7.75 1.14
N ASP A 64 -5.79 8.89 1.34
CA ASP A 64 -6.42 9.61 0.23
C ASP A 64 -5.39 10.29 -0.66
N ARG A 65 -4.28 10.71 -0.07
CA ARG A 65 -3.17 11.39 -0.75
C ARG A 65 -1.84 10.81 -0.33
N GLY A 66 -0.82 10.95 -1.15
CA GLY A 66 0.53 10.44 -0.92
C GLY A 66 1.28 10.14 -2.21
N GLY A 67 0.56 10.10 -3.33
CA GLY A 67 1.14 9.69 -4.60
C GLY A 67 1.78 8.31 -4.50
N HIS A 68 2.90 8.12 -5.18
CA HIS A 68 3.58 6.83 -5.17
C HIS A 68 4.47 6.63 -3.93
N LEU A 69 5.19 7.68 -3.50
CA LEU A 69 6.15 7.59 -2.37
C LEU A 69 6.19 8.87 -1.50
N GLY A 70 5.30 9.83 -1.73
CA GLY A 70 5.36 11.15 -1.09
C GLY A 70 4.44 11.30 0.12
N TYR A 71 4.39 10.32 1.01
CA TYR A 71 3.52 10.33 2.18
C TYR A 71 4.03 11.26 3.27
N LEU A 72 3.71 12.54 3.12
CA LEU A 72 3.97 13.56 4.12
C LEU A 72 2.71 13.82 4.95
N GLY A 73 2.86 13.88 6.24
CA GLY A 73 1.81 14.21 7.19
C GLY A 73 2.11 15.49 7.98
N THR A 74 1.26 15.81 8.91
CA THR A 74 1.54 16.80 9.93
C THR A 74 2.48 16.19 10.99
N ALA A 75 3.38 17.02 11.54
CA ALA A 75 4.29 16.61 12.62
C ALA A 75 3.52 16.63 13.96
N ASP A 76 2.52 15.77 14.08
CA ASP A 76 1.73 15.65 15.30
C ASP A 76 2.20 14.46 16.16
N PRO A 77 2.26 14.59 17.48
CA PRO A 77 2.64 13.46 18.32
C PRO A 77 1.76 12.21 18.04
N PRO A 78 2.35 11.01 17.98
CA PRO A 78 3.72 10.69 18.38
C PRO A 78 4.80 10.88 17.29
N ASP A 79 4.44 11.33 16.09
CA ASP A 79 5.38 11.46 14.99
C ASP A 79 6.29 12.68 15.19
N PRO A 80 7.62 12.53 15.18
CA PRO A 80 8.54 13.62 15.47
C PRO A 80 8.70 14.62 14.31
N ASP A 81 8.28 14.23 13.10
CA ASP A 81 8.32 15.06 11.90
C ASP A 81 7.26 14.65 10.87
N SER A 82 7.24 15.31 9.72
CA SER A 82 6.24 15.10 8.67
C SER A 82 6.42 13.86 7.80
N ARG A 83 7.39 13.00 8.05
CA ARG A 83 7.65 11.79 7.28
C ARG A 83 6.73 10.64 7.70
N TRP A 84 5.45 10.80 7.45
CA TRP A 84 4.41 9.91 7.94
C TRP A 84 4.63 8.43 7.58
N MET A 85 5.02 8.13 6.34
CA MET A 85 5.25 6.75 5.90
C MET A 85 6.40 6.10 6.67
N ASP A 86 7.50 6.82 6.87
CA ASP A 86 8.68 6.30 7.57
C ASP A 86 8.31 5.89 8.99
N TRP A 87 7.52 6.70 9.69
CA TRP A 87 7.06 6.38 11.04
C TRP A 87 6.10 5.20 11.06
N ARG A 88 5.22 5.06 10.06
CA ARG A 88 4.34 3.86 9.94
C ARG A 88 5.17 2.59 9.72
N VAL A 89 6.24 2.66 8.92
CA VAL A 89 7.15 1.52 8.71
C VAL A 89 7.94 1.21 9.98
N VAL A 90 8.47 2.22 10.67
CA VAL A 90 9.17 2.04 11.95
C VAL A 90 8.25 1.40 12.99
N ASP A 91 7.03 1.91 13.15
CA ASP A 91 6.03 1.36 14.06
C ASP A 91 5.72 -0.11 13.73
N TRP A 92 5.64 -0.44 12.43
CA TRP A 92 5.41 -1.81 12.00
C TRP A 92 6.56 -2.74 12.38
N VAL A 93 7.78 -2.31 12.17
CA VAL A 93 8.97 -3.16 12.38
C VAL A 93 9.31 -3.29 13.87
N THR A 94 9.11 -2.23 14.65
CA THR A 94 9.57 -2.16 16.06
C THR A 94 8.44 -2.36 17.07
N GLY A 95 7.20 -2.08 16.68
CA GLY A 95 6.06 -2.12 17.58
C GLY A 95 5.50 -3.52 17.82
N PRO A 96 4.83 -3.75 18.96
CA PRO A 96 3.98 -4.92 19.08
C PRO A 96 2.88 -4.82 18.02
N GLN A 97 2.58 -5.93 17.36
CA GLN A 97 1.55 -6.04 16.30
C GLN A 97 0.19 -5.42 16.70
N SER A 98 -0.04 -5.29 18.00
CA SER A 98 -1.23 -4.64 18.57
C SER A 98 -1.35 -3.13 18.33
N VAL A 99 -0.25 -2.43 18.10
CA VAL A 99 -0.30 -0.98 17.81
C VAL A 99 -0.91 -0.75 16.44
N LEU A 100 -0.66 -1.66 15.52
CA LEU A 100 -1.19 -1.62 14.16
C LEU A 100 -2.67 -2.03 14.08
N ALA A 101 -3.17 -2.74 15.07
CA ALA A 101 -4.60 -3.01 15.19
C ALA A 101 -5.44 -1.71 15.34
N ARG A 102 -4.80 -0.61 15.71
CA ARG A 102 -5.45 0.69 15.91
C ARG A 102 -5.46 1.59 14.67
N LEU A 103 -4.66 1.29 13.65
CA LEU A 103 -4.74 2.01 12.39
C LEU A 103 -6.00 1.56 11.64
N PRO A 104 -6.86 2.47 11.16
CA PRO A 104 -8.06 2.09 10.43
C PRO A 104 -7.68 1.28 9.20
N SER A 105 -8.25 0.09 9.06
CA SER A 105 -7.98 -0.82 7.94
C SER A 105 -8.52 -0.32 6.59
N ARG A 106 -9.40 0.68 6.64
CA ARG A 106 -9.89 1.46 5.50
C ARG A 106 -10.23 2.85 6.01
N HIS A 107 -9.63 3.88 5.48
CA HIS A 107 -10.08 5.24 5.71
C HIS A 107 -11.46 5.38 5.06
N ARG A 108 -12.52 5.36 5.87
CA ARG A 108 -13.80 5.93 5.42
C ARG A 108 -13.58 7.43 5.33
N SER A 109 -13.95 7.99 4.20
CA SER A 109 -14.00 9.43 3.95
C SER A 109 -14.57 10.17 5.16
N GLY A 110 -13.78 10.95 5.87
CA GLY A 110 -14.29 11.70 6.99
C GLY A 110 -13.27 12.33 7.92
N SER A 111 -12.01 12.48 7.50
CA SER A 111 -11.09 13.52 8.04
C SER A 111 -9.88 13.60 7.17
N PRO A 112 -9.53 14.75 6.62
CA PRO A 112 -8.34 14.88 5.82
C PRO A 112 -7.14 14.82 6.76
N LEU A 113 -6.39 13.73 6.73
CA LEU A 113 -4.97 13.88 6.97
C LEU A 113 -4.49 14.84 5.91
N ALA A 114 -4.25 16.07 6.29
CA ALA A 114 -3.76 17.09 5.40
C ALA A 114 -2.35 16.68 4.98
N VAL A 115 -2.27 15.99 3.86
CA VAL A 115 -1.01 15.75 3.20
C VAL A 115 -0.82 16.96 2.29
N ALA A 116 0.09 17.84 2.70
CA ALA A 116 0.55 18.90 1.83
C ALA A 116 1.43 18.28 0.73
N CYS A 117 1.13 18.65 -0.51
CA CYS A 117 2.08 18.47 -1.62
C CYS A 117 3.27 19.39 -1.45
#